data_fbf512517317a004290aac18571608a6
#
_entry.id   fbf512517317a004290aac18571608a6
#
_cell.length_a   1.000
_cell.length_b   1.000
_cell.length_c   1.000
_cell.angle_alpha   90.00
_cell.angle_beta   90.00
_cell.angle_gamma   90.00
#
_symmetry.space_group_name_H-M   'P 1'
#
loop_
_entity.id
_entity.type
_entity.pdbx_description
1 polymer ?
#
loop_
_entity_poly.entity_id
_entity_poly.type
_entity_poly.pdbx_seq_one_letter_code
_entity_poly.pdbx_strand_id
1 'polypeptide(L)'
;MKSKKKYGLIGHPISHSLSPALFRAGFGDLYNYDLIETEDFKEAYSRFTNEYDAVNVTAPFKEKACRKADILSEECKVIGACNVLKKTEDGVLAANTDYLGVMQSLPHIKKRESLNLSQWLWGVVAQVRQLHTQL
;
A
#
# COMPACT_ATOMS: atom_id res chain seq x y z
N MET A 1 2.36 -6.34 -29.76
CA MET A 1 1.26 -6.03 -28.82
C MET A 1 1.83 -5.85 -27.41
N LYS A 2 1.59 -4.73 -26.78
CA LYS A 2 1.91 -4.58 -25.35
C LYS A 2 0.93 -5.45 -24.57
N SER A 3 1.45 -6.35 -23.74
CA SER A 3 0.63 -7.13 -22.82
C SER A 3 -0.14 -6.19 -21.88
N LYS A 4 -1.37 -6.55 -21.56
CA LYS A 4 -2.22 -5.82 -20.61
C LYS A 4 -1.53 -5.76 -19.25
N LYS A 5 -1.37 -4.57 -18.69
CA LYS A 5 -0.78 -4.41 -17.34
C LYS A 5 -1.61 -5.12 -16.29
N LYS A 6 -0.92 -5.75 -15.35
CA LYS A 6 -1.51 -6.59 -14.32
C LYS A 6 -1.21 -6.04 -12.93
N TYR A 7 -2.25 -5.84 -12.14
CA TYR A 7 -2.21 -5.32 -10.79
C TYR A 7 -2.86 -6.29 -9.81
N GLY A 8 -2.67 -6.09 -8.54
CA GLY A 8 -3.29 -6.95 -7.54
C GLY A 8 -3.18 -6.41 -6.12
N LEU A 9 -3.73 -7.16 -5.19
CA LEU A 9 -3.66 -6.93 -3.75
C LEU A 9 -3.02 -8.12 -3.05
N ILE A 10 -1.98 -7.86 -2.28
CA ILE A 10 -1.33 -8.85 -1.40
C ILE A 10 -1.82 -8.65 0.02
N GLY A 11 -2.25 -9.70 0.66
CA GLY A 11 -2.67 -9.71 2.07
C GLY A 11 -3.32 -11.02 2.48
N HIS A 12 -3.70 -11.10 3.76
CA HIS A 12 -4.44 -12.23 4.30
C HIS A 12 -5.12 -11.85 5.63
N PRO A 13 -6.43 -12.10 5.78
CA PRO A 13 -7.41 -12.48 4.75
C PRO A 13 -7.85 -11.28 3.91
N ILE A 14 -8.10 -11.47 2.63
CA ILE A 14 -8.51 -10.41 1.70
C ILE A 14 -9.69 -10.81 0.78
N SER A 15 -10.29 -11.97 0.98
CA SER A 15 -11.40 -12.46 0.14
C SER A 15 -12.61 -11.52 0.08
N HIS A 16 -12.81 -10.69 1.09
CA HIS A 16 -13.88 -9.68 1.14
C HIS A 16 -13.42 -8.27 0.75
N SER A 17 -12.21 -8.11 0.22
CA SER A 17 -11.70 -6.81 -0.19
C SER A 17 -12.55 -6.20 -1.32
N LEU A 18 -12.85 -4.91 -1.19
CA LEU A 18 -13.53 -4.12 -2.21
C LEU A 18 -12.57 -3.58 -3.29
N SER A 19 -11.27 -3.77 -3.13
CA SER A 19 -10.26 -3.22 -4.04
C SER A 19 -10.47 -3.65 -5.50
N PRO A 20 -10.78 -4.92 -5.83
CA PRO A 20 -11.06 -5.29 -7.22
C PRO A 20 -12.26 -4.56 -7.82
N ALA A 21 -13.34 -4.40 -7.04
CA ALA A 21 -14.55 -3.69 -7.48
C ALA A 21 -14.28 -2.20 -7.70
N LEU A 22 -13.54 -1.55 -6.78
CA LEU A 22 -13.15 -0.15 -6.89
C LEU A 22 -12.22 0.08 -8.09
N PHE A 23 -11.28 -0.81 -8.32
CA PHE A 23 -10.37 -0.74 -9.46
C PHE A 23 -11.11 -0.86 -10.78
N ARG A 24 -12.06 -1.81 -10.88
CA ARG A 24 -12.91 -1.98 -12.05
C ARG A 24 -13.81 -0.76 -12.29
N ALA A 25 -14.37 -0.18 -11.23
CA ALA A 25 -15.18 1.04 -11.33
C ALA A 25 -14.37 2.23 -11.88
N GLY A 26 -13.09 2.34 -11.51
CA GLY A 26 -12.21 3.41 -11.98
C GLY A 26 -11.63 3.21 -13.38
N PHE A 27 -11.29 1.98 -13.75
CA PHE A 27 -10.53 1.66 -14.96
C PHE A 27 -11.24 0.72 -15.93
N GLY A 28 -12.43 0.19 -15.58
CA GLY A 28 -13.13 -0.79 -16.41
C GLY A 28 -12.28 -2.04 -16.65
N ASP A 29 -12.25 -2.48 -17.90
CA ASP A 29 -11.49 -3.67 -18.31
C ASP A 29 -10.11 -3.34 -18.91
N LEU A 30 -9.61 -2.10 -18.71
CA LEU A 30 -8.30 -1.68 -19.21
C LEU A 30 -7.15 -2.47 -18.60
N TYR A 31 -7.28 -2.88 -17.34
CA TYR A 31 -6.26 -3.58 -16.58
C TYR A 31 -6.87 -4.77 -15.83
N ASN A 32 -6.01 -5.74 -15.50
CA ASN A 32 -6.39 -6.83 -14.60
C ASN A 32 -6.03 -6.46 -13.16
N TYR A 33 -6.90 -6.81 -12.23
CA TYR A 33 -6.66 -6.64 -10.80
C TYR A 33 -7.08 -7.90 -10.04
N ASP A 34 -6.12 -8.58 -9.43
CA ASP A 34 -6.33 -9.87 -8.78
C ASP A 34 -6.10 -9.79 -7.26
N LEU A 35 -6.71 -10.70 -6.53
CA LEU A 35 -6.39 -10.93 -5.12
C LEU A 35 -5.28 -12.00 -5.02
N ILE A 36 -4.18 -11.65 -4.37
CA ILE A 36 -3.06 -12.55 -4.08
C ILE A 36 -3.13 -12.90 -2.60
N GLU A 37 -4.06 -13.77 -2.27
CA GLU A 37 -4.29 -14.19 -0.89
C GLU A 37 -3.39 -15.37 -0.52
N THR A 38 -2.51 -15.16 0.43
CA THR A 38 -1.64 -16.18 1.02
C THR A 38 -1.14 -15.73 2.39
N GLU A 39 -0.88 -16.67 3.28
CA GLU A 39 -0.23 -16.40 4.57
C GLU A 39 1.30 -16.27 4.45
N ASP A 40 1.86 -16.76 3.36
CA ASP A 40 3.30 -16.72 3.11
C ASP A 40 3.70 -15.49 2.28
N PHE A 41 4.40 -14.56 2.93
CA PHE A 41 4.90 -13.35 2.28
C PHE A 41 5.89 -13.65 1.14
N LYS A 42 6.72 -14.69 1.27
CA LYS A 42 7.69 -15.04 0.22
C LYS A 42 6.96 -15.47 -1.06
N GLU A 43 5.90 -16.27 -0.91
CA GLU A 43 5.04 -16.67 -2.03
C GLU A 43 4.38 -15.45 -2.67
N ALA A 44 3.77 -14.58 -1.86
CA ALA A 44 3.11 -13.37 -2.34
C ALA A 44 4.07 -12.46 -3.10
N TYR A 45 5.26 -12.25 -2.56
CA TYR A 45 6.29 -11.41 -3.19
C TYR A 45 6.82 -12.01 -4.49
N SER A 46 7.03 -13.32 -4.52
CA SER A 46 7.45 -14.05 -5.73
C SER A 46 6.39 -13.94 -6.84
N ARG A 47 5.13 -14.14 -6.51
CA ARG A 47 4.03 -13.95 -7.46
C ARG A 47 3.98 -12.51 -7.98
N PHE A 48 4.11 -11.53 -7.11
CA PHE A 48 4.17 -10.12 -7.52
C PHE A 48 5.29 -9.88 -8.54
N THR A 49 6.52 -10.26 -8.21
CA THR A 49 7.68 -9.98 -9.08
C THR A 49 7.62 -10.69 -10.42
N ASN A 50 7.01 -11.87 -10.48
CA ASN A 50 6.91 -12.67 -11.70
C ASN A 50 5.72 -12.31 -12.59
N GLU A 51 4.58 -11.91 -12.01
CA GLU A 51 3.32 -11.86 -12.73
C GLU A 51 2.69 -10.46 -12.83
N TYR A 52 3.08 -9.51 -11.97
CA TYR A 52 2.39 -8.22 -11.84
C TYR A 52 3.32 -7.04 -12.09
N ASP A 53 2.76 -5.92 -12.53
CA ASP A 53 3.47 -4.65 -12.70
C ASP A 53 3.55 -3.88 -11.39
N ALA A 54 2.46 -3.85 -10.65
CA ALA A 54 2.39 -3.27 -9.31
C ALA A 54 1.30 -3.95 -8.49
N VAL A 55 1.41 -3.87 -7.17
CA VAL A 55 0.41 -4.40 -6.24
C VAL A 55 0.18 -3.44 -5.08
N ASN A 56 -1.05 -3.45 -4.59
CA ASN A 56 -1.33 -2.93 -3.26
C ASN A 56 -0.94 -3.96 -2.20
N VAL A 57 -0.58 -3.50 -1.03
CA VAL A 57 -0.21 -4.33 0.10
C VAL A 57 -1.06 -3.96 1.30
N THR A 58 -1.68 -4.97 1.91
CA THR A 58 -2.44 -4.81 3.15
C THR A 58 -1.91 -5.74 4.24
N ALA A 59 -2.56 -5.74 5.39
CA ALA A 59 -2.17 -6.60 6.51
C ALA A 59 -2.09 -8.07 6.09
N PRO A 60 -1.12 -8.83 6.61
CA PRO A 60 -0.11 -8.47 7.61
C PRO A 60 1.25 -8.09 7.01
N PHE A 61 1.31 -7.73 5.72
CA PHE A 61 2.55 -7.68 4.95
C PHE A 61 3.15 -6.28 4.73
N LYS A 62 2.50 -5.22 5.20
CA LYS A 62 2.93 -3.83 4.91
C LYS A 62 4.36 -3.52 5.38
N GLU A 63 4.77 -4.02 6.54
CA GLU A 63 6.14 -3.82 7.05
C GLU A 63 7.15 -4.73 6.34
N LYS A 64 6.80 -6.00 6.13
CA LYS A 64 7.66 -6.97 5.42
C LYS A 64 7.93 -6.52 3.99
N ALA A 65 6.91 -6.03 3.29
CA ALA A 65 7.03 -5.51 1.94
C ALA A 65 7.94 -4.29 1.86
N CYS A 66 7.81 -3.38 2.83
CA CYS A 66 8.67 -2.21 2.93
C CYS A 66 10.14 -2.61 3.11
N ARG A 67 10.43 -3.56 4.00
CA ARG A 67 11.80 -4.05 4.23
C ARG A 67 12.39 -4.80 3.04
N LYS A 68 11.56 -5.48 2.26
CA LYS A 68 12.01 -6.28 1.10
C LYS A 68 12.24 -5.46 -0.15
N ALA A 69 11.61 -4.30 -0.29
CA ALA A 69 11.74 -3.44 -1.46
C ALA A 69 13.17 -2.91 -1.63
N ASP A 70 13.55 -2.66 -2.88
CA ASP A 70 14.89 -2.14 -3.22
C ASP A 70 14.98 -0.64 -3.03
N ILE A 71 13.88 0.08 -3.27
CA ILE A 71 13.79 1.53 -3.21
C ILE A 71 12.61 1.90 -2.31
N LEU A 72 12.83 2.81 -1.36
CA LEU A 72 11.80 3.32 -0.47
C LEU A 72 11.47 4.78 -0.79
N SER A 73 10.17 5.09 -0.88
CA SER A 73 9.73 6.48 -0.87
C SER A 73 10.09 7.15 0.46
N GLU A 74 10.11 8.47 0.51
CA GLU A 74 10.46 9.19 1.74
C GLU A 74 9.50 8.84 2.89
N GLU A 75 8.21 8.68 2.61
CA GLU A 75 7.20 8.27 3.59
C GLU A 75 7.50 6.87 4.15
N CYS A 76 7.87 5.92 3.27
CA CYS A 76 8.22 4.56 3.69
C CYS A 76 9.46 4.50 4.56
N LYS A 77 10.45 5.37 4.31
CA LYS A 77 11.65 5.47 5.16
C LYS A 77 11.31 5.89 6.59
N VAL A 78 10.34 6.78 6.73
CA VAL A 78 9.90 7.28 8.05
C VAL A 78 8.96 6.30 8.74
N ILE A 79 7.97 5.77 8.03
CA ILE A 79 6.90 4.93 8.59
C ILE A 79 7.35 3.49 8.78
N GLY A 80 8.20 2.97 7.90
CA GLY A 80 8.63 1.57 7.88
C GLY A 80 7.57 0.60 7.40
N ALA A 81 6.55 1.09 6.69
CA ALA A 81 5.48 0.30 6.10
C ALA A 81 5.06 0.88 4.75
N CYS A 82 4.64 0.03 3.83
CA CYS A 82 4.15 0.42 2.52
C CYS A 82 2.77 -0.18 2.25
N ASN A 83 2.00 0.45 1.36
CA ASN A 83 0.76 -0.11 0.83
C ASN A 83 0.79 -0.29 -0.69
N VAL A 84 1.91 0.05 -1.33
CA VAL A 84 2.13 -0.11 -2.78
C VAL A 84 3.54 -0.63 -3.02
N LEU A 85 3.65 -1.64 -3.87
CA LEU A 85 4.90 -2.08 -4.48
C LEU A 85 4.78 -1.95 -6.00
N LYS A 86 5.80 -1.38 -6.62
CA LYS A 86 5.83 -1.20 -8.08
C LYS A 86 7.19 -1.64 -8.63
N LYS A 87 7.16 -2.45 -9.69
CA LYS A 87 8.39 -2.75 -10.44
C LYS A 87 8.84 -1.56 -11.26
N THR A 88 10.11 -1.23 -11.17
CA THR A 88 10.78 -0.20 -11.95
C THR A 88 12.04 -0.77 -12.61
N GLU A 89 12.68 -0.01 -13.48
CA GLU A 89 13.96 -0.42 -14.10
C GLU A 89 15.09 -0.59 -13.05
N ASP A 90 15.00 0.13 -11.93
CA ASP A 90 16.01 0.12 -10.87
C ASP A 90 15.67 -0.85 -9.72
N GLY A 91 14.57 -1.56 -9.81
CA GLY A 91 14.13 -2.50 -8.77
C GLY A 91 12.70 -2.26 -8.31
N VAL A 92 12.34 -2.85 -7.18
CA VAL A 92 11.00 -2.70 -6.58
C VAL A 92 10.94 -1.46 -5.70
N LEU A 93 10.04 -0.55 -6.06
CA LEU A 93 9.74 0.66 -5.29
C LEU A 93 8.59 0.39 -4.30
N ALA A 94 8.78 0.74 -3.05
CA ALA A 94 7.74 0.79 -2.03
C ALA A 94 7.27 2.23 -1.78
N ALA A 95 5.96 2.43 -1.74
CA ALA A 95 5.32 3.70 -1.46
C ALA A 95 4.19 3.55 -0.43
N ASN A 96 3.79 4.65 0.19
CA ASN A 96 2.69 4.67 1.14
C ASN A 96 1.71 5.80 0.80
N THR A 97 0.64 5.44 0.10
CA THR A 97 -0.41 6.38 -0.29
C THR A 97 -1.40 6.67 0.82
N ASP A 98 -1.51 5.81 1.84
CA ASP A 98 -2.32 6.08 3.04
C ASP A 98 -1.79 7.33 3.77
N TYR A 99 -0.47 7.43 3.92
CA TYR A 99 0.18 8.60 4.50
C TYR A 99 -0.08 9.87 3.67
N LEU A 100 0.09 9.78 2.35
CA LEU A 100 -0.18 10.91 1.44
C LEU A 100 -1.64 11.36 1.51
N GLY A 101 -2.58 10.42 1.59
CA GLY A 101 -4.00 10.71 1.74
C GLY A 101 -4.30 11.48 3.03
N VAL A 102 -3.72 11.05 4.16
CA VAL A 102 -3.86 11.76 5.44
C VAL A 102 -3.25 13.16 5.35
N MET A 103 -2.04 13.30 4.81
CA MET A 103 -1.37 14.60 4.68
C MET A 103 -2.13 15.58 3.80
N GLN A 104 -2.72 15.11 2.71
CA GLN A 104 -3.54 15.95 1.82
C GLN A 104 -4.88 16.38 2.48
N SER A 105 -5.40 15.58 3.39
CA SER A 105 -6.64 15.88 4.11
C SER A 105 -6.46 16.89 5.24
N LEU A 106 -5.25 17.03 5.80
CA LEU A 106 -4.94 17.89 6.93
C LEU A 106 -5.25 19.38 6.71
N PRO A 107 -5.01 20.01 5.54
CA PRO A 107 -5.35 21.42 5.31
C PRO A 107 -6.84 21.69 5.45
N HIS A 108 -7.70 20.73 5.16
CA HIS A 108 -9.16 20.83 5.30
C HIS A 108 -9.60 20.75 6.77
N ILE A 109 -8.84 20.04 7.61
CA ILE A 109 -9.09 19.91 9.04
C ILE A 109 -8.61 21.16 9.78
N LYS A 110 -7.53 21.78 9.32
CA LYS A 110 -6.90 22.97 9.93
C LYS A 110 -7.82 24.18 10.04
N LYS A 111 -8.86 24.24 9.22
CA LYS A 111 -9.87 25.31 9.26
C LYS A 111 -10.82 25.22 10.47
N ARG A 112 -10.84 24.11 11.19
CA ARG A 112 -11.80 23.86 12.26
C ARG A 112 -11.24 23.93 13.69
N GLU A 113 -9.94 23.67 13.91
CA GLU A 113 -9.37 23.66 15.27
C GLU A 113 -7.89 24.03 15.28
N SER A 114 -7.49 24.81 16.28
CA SER A 114 -6.08 25.19 16.56
C SER A 114 -5.29 24.02 17.17
N LEU A 115 -5.21 22.88 16.48
CA LEU A 115 -4.46 21.72 16.93
C LEU A 115 -2.99 21.78 16.49
N ASN A 116 -2.09 21.38 17.39
CA ASN A 116 -0.69 21.22 17.09
C ASN A 116 -0.51 20.00 16.16
N LEU A 117 -0.45 20.29 14.86
CA LEU A 117 -0.47 19.31 13.76
C LEU A 117 0.63 18.26 13.87
N SER A 118 1.80 18.62 14.40
CA SER A 118 2.91 17.68 14.55
C SER A 118 2.61 16.59 15.58
N GLN A 119 2.02 16.94 16.69
CA GLN A 119 1.61 15.98 17.74
C GLN A 119 0.49 15.05 17.27
N TRP A 120 -0.48 15.61 16.53
CA TRP A 120 -1.57 14.81 15.96
C TRP A 120 -1.06 13.83 14.90
N LEU A 121 -0.18 14.28 14.03
CA LEU A 121 0.44 13.44 12.99
C LEU A 121 1.21 12.26 13.60
N TRP A 122 2.01 12.50 14.62
CA TRP A 122 2.72 11.45 15.33
C TRP A 122 1.77 10.48 16.03
N GLY A 123 0.65 10.98 16.57
CA GLY A 123 -0.40 10.15 17.15
C GLY A 123 -1.06 9.24 16.13
N VAL A 124 -1.39 9.74 14.93
CA VAL A 124 -1.98 8.94 13.84
C VAL A 124 -0.99 7.92 13.31
N VAL A 125 0.26 8.29 13.10
CA VAL A 125 1.32 7.37 12.65
C VAL A 125 1.55 6.26 13.68
N ALA A 126 1.60 6.60 14.97
CA ALA A 126 1.73 5.64 16.05
C ALA A 126 0.51 4.71 16.14
N GLN A 127 -0.69 5.22 15.93
CA GLN A 127 -1.93 4.45 15.96
C GLN A 127 -2.04 3.50 14.76
N VAL A 128 -1.67 3.94 13.57
CA VAL A 128 -1.58 3.08 12.37
C VAL A 128 -0.54 1.97 12.59
N ARG A 129 0.59 2.30 13.20
CA ARG A 129 1.64 1.33 13.54
C ARG A 129 1.16 0.31 14.58
N GLN A 130 0.44 0.75 15.61
CA GLN A 130 -0.13 -0.14 16.65
C GLN A 130 -1.22 -1.07 16.10
N LEU A 131 -2.08 -0.59 15.21
CA LEU A 131 -3.10 -1.42 14.56
C LEU A 131 -2.47 -2.55 13.71
N HIS A 132 -1.27 -2.32 13.16
CA HIS A 132 -0.55 -3.33 12.39
C HIS A 132 0.17 -4.37 13.26
N THR A 133 0.46 -4.08 14.52
CA THR A 133 1.10 -5.02 15.43
C THR A 133 0.09 -5.88 16.21
N GLN A 134 -1.18 -5.49 16.25
CA GLN A 134 -2.25 -6.23 16.95
C GLN A 134 -3.08 -7.14 16.05
N LEU A 135 -2.89 -7.05 14.75
CA LEU A 135 -3.53 -7.92 13.74
C LEU A 135 -2.55 -8.95 13.22
#